data_726dcda6e416ffe9efd19873aed1f3e9
#
_entry.id   726dcda6e416ffe9efd19873aed1f3e9
#
_cell.length_a   1.000
_cell.length_b   1.000
_cell.length_c   1.000
_cell.angle_alpha   90.00
_cell.angle_beta   90.00
_cell.angle_gamma   90.00
#
_symmetry.space_group_name_H-M   'P 1'
#
loop_
_entity.id
_entity.type
_entity.pdbx_description
1 polymer ?
#
loop_
_entity_poly.entity_id
_entity_poly.type
_entity_poly.pdbx_seq_one_letter_code
_entity_poly.pdbx_strand_id
1 'polypeptide(L)'
;MALVHLLAYLYLAYLARVTGPLAIDHSVREFFRTSQHTTLGWMLKKWAVFGDWQMLSVGLICLSLFFSPEVRRRFLLFFLLALGGGGLVGQLTKMVVGRMRPRDARLGFPSGHTIAAMITVCGLLYFGARSGVLRRPVAWGLSAGTGALIVLGVGVSRMYTDSHWLTDVFGGIMLGVAVSTGVAAAFEERVAARQPMADQRCQGGSVCGGE
;
A
#
# COMPACT_ATOMS: atom_id res chain seq x y z
N MET A 1 13.82 -0.30 -6.88
CA MET A 1 12.49 0.35 -6.79
C MET A 1 12.19 0.83 -5.37
N ALA A 2 12.26 -0.01 -4.32
CA ALA A 2 11.95 0.38 -2.94
C ALA A 2 12.71 1.63 -2.46
N LEU A 3 14.01 1.71 -2.71
CA LEU A 3 14.86 2.84 -2.29
C LEU A 3 14.41 4.17 -2.90
N VAL A 4 14.07 4.21 -4.18
CA VAL A 4 13.63 5.45 -4.86
C VAL A 4 12.34 6.00 -4.21
N HIS A 5 11.37 5.13 -3.93
CA HIS A 5 10.11 5.54 -3.30
C HIS A 5 10.33 5.94 -1.83
N LEU A 6 11.24 5.27 -1.14
CA LEU A 6 11.62 5.65 0.23
C LEU A 6 12.28 7.05 0.26
N LEU A 7 13.20 7.32 -0.67
CA LEU A 7 13.83 8.65 -0.77
C LEU A 7 12.80 9.74 -1.11
N ALA A 8 11.90 9.47 -2.06
CA ALA A 8 10.81 10.39 -2.39
C ALA A 8 9.89 10.64 -1.19
N TYR A 9 9.57 9.58 -0.42
CA TYR A 9 8.79 9.69 0.81
C TYR A 9 9.49 10.56 1.87
N LEU A 10 10.77 10.30 2.12
CA LEU A 10 11.55 11.07 3.10
C LEU A 10 11.67 12.55 2.70
N TYR A 11 11.83 12.82 1.41
CA TYR A 11 11.83 14.19 0.90
C TYR A 11 10.48 14.89 1.13
N LEU A 12 9.36 14.23 0.84
CA LEU A 12 8.02 14.77 1.12
C LEU A 12 7.79 14.98 2.63
N ALA A 13 8.29 14.07 3.47
CA ALA A 13 8.22 14.21 4.93
C ALA A 13 9.01 15.42 5.43
N TYR A 14 10.20 15.62 4.88
CA TYR A 14 11.02 16.79 5.17
C TYR A 14 10.31 18.09 4.76
N LEU A 15 9.79 18.17 3.52
CA LEU A 15 9.02 19.33 3.07
C LEU A 15 7.80 19.56 3.97
N ALA A 16 7.02 18.51 4.27
CA ALA A 16 5.84 18.62 5.10
C ALA A 16 6.15 19.17 6.51
N ARG A 17 7.33 18.84 7.06
CA ARG A 17 7.77 19.34 8.36
C ARG A 17 8.25 20.79 8.32
N VAL A 18 9.03 21.17 7.28
CA VAL A 18 9.71 22.48 7.23
C VAL A 18 8.80 23.56 6.67
N THR A 19 8.06 23.27 5.61
CA THR A 19 7.24 24.27 4.92
C THR A 19 5.76 24.20 5.30
N GLY A 20 5.31 23.11 5.96
CA GLY A 20 3.90 22.85 6.16
C GLY A 20 3.17 22.53 4.83
N PRO A 21 1.91 22.95 4.65
CA PRO A 21 1.20 22.79 3.40
C PRO A 21 1.81 23.63 2.27
N LEU A 22 1.98 23.03 1.10
CA LEU A 22 2.49 23.72 -0.11
C LEU A 22 1.38 24.52 -0.81
N ALA A 23 1.76 25.43 -1.69
CA ALA A 23 0.78 26.19 -2.50
C ALA A 23 -0.18 25.27 -3.26
N ILE A 24 0.31 24.17 -3.82
CA ILE A 24 -0.53 23.16 -4.50
C ILE A 24 -1.53 22.49 -3.55
N ASP A 25 -1.18 22.28 -2.28
CA ASP A 25 -2.10 21.73 -1.27
C ASP A 25 -3.30 22.65 -1.07
N HIS A 26 -3.05 23.96 -0.98
CA HIS A 26 -4.09 24.99 -0.84
C HIS A 26 -4.97 25.10 -2.08
N SER A 27 -4.38 25.08 -3.28
CA SER A 27 -5.15 25.16 -4.55
C SER A 27 -6.08 23.94 -4.71
N VAL A 28 -5.59 22.73 -4.43
CA VAL A 28 -6.41 21.50 -4.50
C VAL A 28 -7.50 21.50 -3.44
N ARG A 29 -7.20 21.96 -2.23
CA ARG A 29 -8.20 22.11 -1.17
C ARG A 29 -9.32 23.04 -1.59
N GLU A 30 -9.01 24.21 -2.13
CA GLU A 30 -10.01 25.19 -2.55
C GLU A 30 -10.88 24.64 -3.69
N PHE A 31 -10.28 23.95 -4.67
CA PHE A 31 -11.02 23.25 -5.73
C PHE A 31 -12.09 22.29 -5.17
N PHE A 32 -11.75 21.50 -4.13
CA PHE A 32 -12.71 20.57 -3.52
C PHE A 32 -13.74 21.26 -2.64
N ARG A 33 -13.42 22.38 -1.99
CA ARG A 33 -14.38 23.13 -1.16
C ARG A 33 -15.55 23.68 -1.96
N THR A 34 -15.31 24.11 -3.18
CA THR A 34 -16.35 24.63 -4.09
C THR A 34 -17.30 23.53 -4.58
N SER A 35 -16.93 22.24 -4.45
CA SER A 35 -17.68 21.09 -4.98
C SER A 35 -18.41 20.27 -3.90
N GLN A 36 -18.48 20.72 -2.65
CA GLN A 36 -18.83 19.88 -1.49
C GLN A 36 -20.29 19.39 -1.40
N HIS A 37 -21.23 19.90 -2.18
CA HIS A 37 -22.66 19.59 -2.05
C HIS A 37 -23.23 18.81 -3.23
N THR A 38 -22.42 18.06 -3.95
CA THR A 38 -22.84 17.28 -5.11
C THR A 38 -23.06 15.80 -4.78
N THR A 39 -23.92 15.12 -5.58
CA THR A 39 -24.08 13.65 -5.53
C THR A 39 -22.74 12.95 -5.69
N LEU A 40 -21.87 13.44 -6.58
CA LEU A 40 -20.50 12.95 -6.75
C LEU A 40 -19.71 13.03 -5.44
N GLY A 41 -19.87 14.11 -4.68
CA GLY A 41 -19.22 14.26 -3.38
C GLY A 41 -19.64 13.21 -2.35
N TRP A 42 -20.91 12.82 -2.36
CA TRP A 42 -21.37 11.72 -1.50
C TRP A 42 -20.72 10.38 -1.90
N MET A 43 -20.64 10.09 -3.18
CA MET A 43 -19.96 8.88 -3.68
C MET A 43 -18.46 8.90 -3.32
N LEU A 44 -17.79 10.03 -3.49
CA LEU A 44 -16.37 10.19 -3.13
C LEU A 44 -16.13 9.93 -1.64
N LYS A 45 -17.02 10.39 -0.74
CA LYS A 45 -16.90 10.10 0.70
C LYS A 45 -16.90 8.59 0.99
N LYS A 46 -17.73 7.81 0.27
CA LYS A 46 -17.82 6.35 0.44
C LYS A 46 -16.57 5.63 -0.06
N TRP A 47 -15.83 6.21 -1.00
CA TRP A 47 -14.62 5.60 -1.54
C TRP A 47 -13.51 5.38 -0.49
N ALA A 48 -13.54 6.12 0.61
CA ALA A 48 -12.60 5.97 1.71
C ALA A 48 -12.56 4.53 2.28
N VAL A 49 -13.64 3.75 2.14
CA VAL A 49 -13.71 2.37 2.63
C VAL A 49 -12.61 1.47 2.05
N PHE A 50 -12.19 1.73 0.80
CA PHE A 50 -11.10 0.99 0.15
C PHE A 50 -9.70 1.30 0.71
N GLY A 51 -9.58 2.23 1.64
CA GLY A 51 -8.36 2.53 2.39
C GLY A 51 -8.53 2.31 3.90
N ASP A 52 -9.69 1.82 4.33
CA ASP A 52 -9.95 1.55 5.74
C ASP A 52 -9.24 0.27 6.20
N TRP A 53 -8.44 0.38 7.25
CA TRP A 53 -7.60 -0.71 7.75
C TRP A 53 -8.40 -1.93 8.19
N GLN A 54 -9.55 -1.72 8.83
CA GLN A 54 -10.40 -2.79 9.34
C GLN A 54 -11.05 -3.52 8.18
N MET A 55 -11.64 -2.79 7.23
CA MET A 55 -12.28 -3.36 6.03
C MET A 55 -11.29 -4.13 5.17
N LEU A 56 -10.09 -3.56 4.95
CA LEU A 56 -9.03 -4.23 4.20
C LEU A 56 -8.54 -5.49 4.92
N SER A 57 -8.33 -5.44 6.24
CA SER A 57 -7.88 -6.60 7.01
C SER A 57 -8.90 -7.74 6.95
N VAL A 58 -10.18 -7.45 7.16
CA VAL A 58 -11.26 -8.45 7.04
C VAL A 58 -11.31 -9.02 5.63
N GLY A 59 -11.32 -8.17 4.59
CA GLY A 59 -11.35 -8.59 3.19
C GLY A 59 -10.17 -9.49 2.82
N LEU A 60 -8.96 -9.16 3.27
CA LEU A 60 -7.74 -9.96 3.02
C LEU A 60 -7.78 -11.30 3.76
N ILE A 61 -8.29 -11.34 5.00
CA ILE A 61 -8.47 -12.59 5.73
C ILE A 61 -9.47 -13.48 5.00
N CYS A 62 -10.64 -12.95 4.63
CA CYS A 62 -11.65 -13.69 3.87
C CYS A 62 -11.09 -14.21 2.53
N LEU A 63 -10.39 -13.36 1.78
CA LEU A 63 -9.75 -13.78 0.53
C LEU A 63 -8.73 -14.89 0.76
N SER A 64 -7.99 -14.87 1.86
CA SER A 64 -6.99 -15.87 2.18
C SER A 64 -7.56 -17.28 2.36
N LEU A 65 -8.86 -17.41 2.72
CA LEU A 65 -9.53 -18.70 2.91
C LEU A 65 -9.63 -19.52 1.62
N PHE A 66 -9.57 -18.85 0.46
CA PHE A 66 -9.57 -19.52 -0.85
C PHE A 66 -8.20 -20.06 -1.27
N PHE A 67 -7.15 -19.84 -0.48
CA PHE A 67 -5.80 -20.31 -0.79
C PHE A 67 -5.46 -21.61 -0.04
N SER A 68 -4.53 -22.40 -0.59
CA SER A 68 -3.93 -23.51 0.14
C SER A 68 -3.24 -23.02 1.42
N PRO A 69 -3.05 -23.87 2.45
CA PRO A 69 -2.50 -23.47 3.75
C PRO A 69 -1.13 -22.77 3.63
N GLU A 70 -0.26 -23.22 2.72
CA GLU A 70 1.07 -22.63 2.52
C GLU A 70 0.99 -21.25 1.87
N VAL A 71 0.17 -21.11 0.83
CA VAL A 71 -0.05 -19.80 0.17
C VAL A 71 -0.72 -18.83 1.12
N ARG A 72 -1.74 -19.30 1.86
CA ARG A 72 -2.44 -18.51 2.89
C ARG A 72 -1.48 -17.95 3.93
N ARG A 73 -0.60 -18.80 4.49
CA ARG A 73 0.38 -18.36 5.48
C ARG A 73 1.30 -17.27 4.93
N ARG A 74 1.81 -17.43 3.71
CA ARG A 74 2.68 -16.43 3.05
C ARG A 74 1.90 -15.13 2.79
N PHE A 75 0.69 -15.25 2.29
CA PHE A 75 -0.20 -14.11 2.01
C PHE A 75 -0.47 -13.30 3.28
N LEU A 76 -0.94 -13.95 4.35
CA LEU A 76 -1.24 -13.28 5.62
C LEU A 76 0.01 -12.67 6.26
N LEU A 77 1.15 -13.37 6.22
CA LEU A 77 2.41 -12.85 6.75
C LEU A 77 2.88 -11.61 5.96
N PHE A 78 2.75 -11.62 4.63
CA PHE A 78 3.07 -10.46 3.82
C PHE A 78 2.25 -9.24 4.24
N PHE A 79 0.93 -9.39 4.31
CA PHE A 79 0.06 -8.26 4.68
C PHE A 79 0.23 -7.83 6.13
N LEU A 80 0.47 -8.76 7.05
CA LEU A 80 0.80 -8.43 8.43
C LEU A 80 2.07 -7.54 8.52
N LEU A 81 3.12 -7.93 7.82
CA LEU A 81 4.38 -7.17 7.80
C LEU A 81 4.24 -5.84 7.05
N ALA A 82 3.57 -5.84 5.90
CA ALA A 82 3.46 -4.65 5.08
C ALA A 82 2.47 -3.62 5.68
N LEU A 83 1.25 -4.05 6.06
CA LEU A 83 0.27 -3.16 6.69
C LEU A 83 0.74 -2.75 8.09
N GLY A 84 1.20 -3.69 8.92
CA GLY A 84 1.70 -3.40 10.25
C GLY A 84 2.91 -2.46 10.22
N GLY A 85 3.92 -2.77 9.39
CA GLY A 85 5.11 -1.95 9.21
C GLY A 85 4.79 -0.57 8.62
N GLY A 86 3.99 -0.52 7.54
CA GLY A 86 3.55 0.74 6.93
C GLY A 86 2.73 1.60 7.88
N GLY A 87 1.85 0.98 8.67
CA GLY A 87 1.08 1.65 9.72
C GLY A 87 1.97 2.23 10.80
N LEU A 88 2.89 1.43 11.33
CA LEU A 88 3.84 1.86 12.37
C LEU A 88 4.71 3.03 11.87
N VAL A 89 5.36 2.88 10.71
CA VAL A 89 6.17 3.96 10.13
C VAL A 89 5.33 5.20 9.88
N GLY A 90 4.10 5.05 9.36
CA GLY A 90 3.18 6.17 9.14
C GLY A 90 2.83 6.90 10.45
N GLN A 91 2.58 6.20 11.55
CA GLN A 91 2.30 6.82 12.84
C GLN A 91 3.52 7.51 13.45
N LEU A 92 4.69 6.88 13.40
CA LEU A 92 5.94 7.50 13.84
C LEU A 92 6.23 8.78 13.04
N THR A 93 6.05 8.72 11.72
CA THR A 93 6.25 9.91 10.87
C THR A 93 5.27 11.04 11.22
N LYS A 94 4.01 10.73 11.54
CA LYS A 94 3.05 11.75 11.99
C LYS A 94 3.55 12.51 13.20
N MET A 95 4.08 11.80 14.19
CA MET A 95 4.62 12.42 15.41
C MET A 95 5.86 13.29 15.09
N VAL A 96 6.75 12.82 14.20
CA VAL A 96 7.96 13.56 13.82
C VAL A 96 7.64 14.78 12.97
N VAL A 97 6.77 14.63 11.97
CA VAL A 97 6.41 15.73 11.04
C VAL A 97 5.55 16.78 11.73
N GLY A 98 4.58 16.36 12.56
CA GLY A 98 3.73 17.26 13.33
C GLY A 98 2.72 18.09 12.51
N ARG A 99 2.59 17.85 11.18
CA ARG A 99 1.71 18.64 10.31
C ARG A 99 0.23 18.35 10.58
N MET A 100 -0.55 19.39 10.82
CA MET A 100 -2.00 19.27 11.05
C MET A 100 -2.77 19.03 9.75
N ARG A 101 -3.92 18.39 9.88
CA ARG A 101 -4.88 18.20 8.78
C ARG A 101 -5.53 19.53 8.40
N PRO A 102 -6.08 19.64 7.16
CA PRO A 102 -6.81 20.83 6.74
C PRO A 102 -8.01 21.17 7.63
N ARG A 103 -8.72 20.16 8.12
CA ARG A 103 -9.99 20.29 8.83
C ARG A 103 -9.86 20.42 10.35
N ASP A 104 -8.86 19.75 10.94
CA ASP A 104 -8.75 19.60 12.40
C ASP A 104 -7.28 19.55 12.86
N ALA A 105 -7.07 19.63 14.19
CA ALA A 105 -5.74 19.62 14.79
C ALA A 105 -5.06 18.24 14.82
N ARG A 106 -5.68 17.19 14.23
CA ARG A 106 -5.06 15.87 14.16
C ARG A 106 -3.92 15.84 13.15
N LEU A 107 -2.92 15.02 13.42
CA LEU A 107 -1.75 14.89 12.53
C LEU A 107 -2.14 14.29 11.17
N GLY A 108 -1.64 14.91 10.10
CA GLY A 108 -2.02 14.63 8.72
C GLY A 108 -1.04 13.71 7.99
N PHE A 109 0.23 14.10 7.90
CA PHE A 109 1.22 13.44 7.06
C PHE A 109 1.82 12.19 7.69
N PRO A 110 1.88 11.08 6.97
CA PRO A 110 1.23 10.76 5.70
C PRO A 110 -0.23 10.28 5.87
N SER A 111 -0.97 10.15 4.74
CA SER A 111 -2.33 9.61 4.75
C SER A 111 -2.35 8.09 5.00
N GLY A 112 -2.88 7.66 6.15
CA GLY A 112 -2.96 6.25 6.53
C GLY A 112 -3.85 5.43 5.59
N HIS A 113 -5.01 5.95 5.15
CA HIS A 113 -5.88 5.27 4.19
C HIS A 113 -5.18 5.01 2.85
N THR A 114 -4.38 5.98 2.40
CA THR A 114 -3.64 5.84 1.13
C THR A 114 -2.51 4.83 1.27
N ILE A 115 -1.81 4.79 2.41
CA ILE A 115 -0.82 3.74 2.72
C ILE A 115 -1.48 2.36 2.62
N ALA A 116 -2.59 2.15 3.31
CA ALA A 116 -3.26 0.85 3.36
C ALA A 116 -3.78 0.41 1.99
N ALA A 117 -4.43 1.31 1.23
CA ALA A 117 -4.88 1.04 -0.12
C ALA A 117 -3.71 0.67 -1.04
N MET A 118 -2.61 1.43 -0.99
CA MET A 118 -1.44 1.18 -1.85
C MET A 118 -0.75 -0.15 -1.52
N ILE A 119 -0.57 -0.46 -0.23
CA ILE A 119 -0.02 -1.76 0.20
C ILE A 119 -0.91 -2.91 -0.29
N THR A 120 -2.23 -2.75 -0.16
CA THR A 120 -3.18 -3.77 -0.59
C THR A 120 -3.09 -4.01 -2.08
N VAL A 121 -3.10 -2.97 -2.89
CA VAL A 121 -2.96 -3.08 -4.36
C VAL A 121 -1.64 -3.72 -4.75
N CYS A 122 -0.51 -3.25 -4.21
CA CYS A 122 0.81 -3.82 -4.51
C CYS A 122 0.90 -5.29 -4.10
N GLY A 123 0.38 -5.66 -2.92
CA GLY A 123 0.37 -7.03 -2.44
C GLY A 123 -0.48 -7.95 -3.31
N LEU A 124 -1.68 -7.53 -3.70
CA LEU A 124 -2.55 -8.31 -4.59
C LEU A 124 -1.92 -8.50 -5.98
N LEU A 125 -1.29 -7.46 -6.55
CA LEU A 125 -0.56 -7.58 -7.80
C LEU A 125 0.64 -8.52 -7.68
N TYR A 126 1.39 -8.46 -6.58
CA TYR A 126 2.51 -9.36 -6.30
C TYR A 126 2.06 -10.83 -6.25
N PHE A 127 1.03 -11.15 -5.45
CA PHE A 127 0.51 -12.52 -5.37
C PHE A 127 -0.17 -12.97 -6.65
N GLY A 128 -0.90 -12.10 -7.34
CA GLY A 128 -1.50 -12.39 -8.66
C GLY A 128 -0.46 -12.73 -9.73
N ALA A 129 0.67 -12.03 -9.73
CA ALA A 129 1.79 -12.34 -10.62
C ALA A 129 2.44 -13.69 -10.27
N ARG A 130 2.66 -13.95 -8.97
CA ARG A 130 3.26 -15.22 -8.48
C ARG A 130 2.36 -16.44 -8.71
N SER A 131 1.05 -16.31 -8.56
CA SER A 131 0.09 -17.39 -8.82
C SER A 131 -0.14 -17.68 -10.31
N GLY A 132 0.39 -16.85 -11.19
CA GLY A 132 0.20 -16.96 -12.63
C GLY A 132 -1.16 -16.44 -13.14
N VAL A 133 -2.02 -15.93 -12.27
CA VAL A 133 -3.31 -15.30 -12.65
C VAL A 133 -3.07 -14.10 -13.57
N LEU A 134 -2.00 -13.34 -13.34
CA LEU A 134 -1.64 -12.15 -14.11
C LEU A 134 -0.60 -12.42 -15.21
N ARG A 135 -0.54 -13.64 -15.77
CA ARG A 135 0.41 -13.97 -16.87
C ARG A 135 0.08 -13.25 -18.17
N ARG A 136 -1.21 -12.99 -18.44
CA ARG A 136 -1.64 -12.29 -19.64
C ARG A 136 -1.43 -10.78 -19.48
N PRO A 137 -0.79 -10.08 -20.44
CA PRO A 137 -0.58 -8.63 -20.35
C PRO A 137 -1.86 -7.83 -20.11
N VAL A 138 -2.97 -8.26 -20.73
CA VAL A 138 -4.29 -7.62 -20.54
C VAL A 138 -4.77 -7.77 -19.10
N ALA A 139 -4.66 -8.97 -18.50
CA ALA A 139 -5.06 -9.19 -17.11
C ALA A 139 -4.22 -8.35 -16.14
N TRP A 140 -2.92 -8.26 -16.41
CA TRP A 140 -2.01 -7.40 -15.63
C TRP A 140 -2.38 -5.92 -15.75
N GLY A 141 -2.58 -5.43 -16.97
CA GLY A 141 -2.97 -4.04 -17.26
C GLY A 141 -4.29 -3.65 -16.61
N LEU A 142 -5.32 -4.51 -16.71
CA LEU A 142 -6.62 -4.29 -16.07
C LEU A 142 -6.51 -4.26 -14.54
N SER A 143 -5.76 -5.19 -13.95
CA SER A 143 -5.58 -5.24 -12.49
C SER A 143 -4.79 -4.03 -11.98
N ALA A 144 -3.72 -3.64 -12.65
CA ALA A 144 -2.94 -2.46 -12.30
C ALA A 144 -3.75 -1.17 -12.47
N GLY A 145 -4.51 -1.05 -13.56
CA GLY A 145 -5.40 0.09 -13.82
C GLY A 145 -6.50 0.21 -12.77
N THR A 146 -7.17 -0.89 -12.44
CA THR A 146 -8.18 -0.91 -11.37
C THR A 146 -7.56 -0.55 -10.02
N GLY A 147 -6.39 -1.10 -9.71
CA GLY A 147 -5.67 -0.77 -8.47
C GLY A 147 -5.31 0.72 -8.40
N ALA A 148 -4.83 1.31 -9.50
CA ALA A 148 -4.53 2.73 -9.58
C ALA A 148 -5.79 3.58 -9.35
N LEU A 149 -6.93 3.22 -9.96
CA LEU A 149 -8.21 3.90 -9.76
C LEU A 149 -8.66 3.84 -8.29
N ILE A 150 -8.49 2.69 -7.62
CA ILE A 150 -8.81 2.54 -6.19
C ILE A 150 -7.95 3.49 -5.35
N VAL A 151 -6.63 3.48 -5.54
CA VAL A 151 -5.71 4.33 -4.76
C VAL A 151 -5.98 5.81 -4.99
N LEU A 152 -6.16 6.20 -6.25
CA LEU A 152 -6.51 7.58 -6.60
C LEU A 152 -7.87 7.99 -6.00
N GLY A 153 -8.87 7.13 -6.10
CA GLY A 153 -10.20 7.38 -5.52
C GLY A 153 -10.15 7.53 -4.00
N VAL A 154 -9.36 6.70 -3.30
CA VAL A 154 -9.10 6.86 -1.86
C VAL A 154 -8.42 8.20 -1.59
N GLY A 155 -7.37 8.56 -2.32
CA GLY A 155 -6.68 9.83 -2.17
C GLY A 155 -7.60 11.04 -2.37
N VAL A 156 -8.36 11.05 -3.46
CA VAL A 156 -9.37 12.08 -3.76
C VAL A 156 -10.42 12.16 -2.65
N SER A 157 -10.94 11.02 -2.19
CA SER A 157 -11.87 10.97 -1.05
C SER A 157 -11.30 11.65 0.19
N ARG A 158 -10.03 11.44 0.51
CA ARG A 158 -9.39 12.05 1.70
C ARG A 158 -9.18 13.55 1.57
N MET A 159 -8.88 14.04 0.36
CA MET A 159 -8.81 15.47 0.06
C MET A 159 -10.20 16.12 0.05
N TYR A 160 -11.18 15.49 -0.62
CA TYR A 160 -12.56 15.96 -0.66
C TYR A 160 -13.20 16.11 0.73
N THR A 161 -12.87 15.21 1.66
CA THR A 161 -13.35 15.27 3.05
C THR A 161 -12.55 16.21 3.94
N ASP A 162 -11.64 16.99 3.36
CA ASP A 162 -10.76 17.93 4.07
C ASP A 162 -9.93 17.26 5.19
N SER A 163 -9.68 15.96 5.02
CA SER A 163 -8.98 15.12 6.01
C SER A 163 -7.48 15.07 5.79
N HIS A 164 -7.02 15.29 4.56
CA HIS A 164 -5.61 15.25 4.19
C HIS A 164 -5.29 16.25 3.08
N TRP A 165 -4.05 16.74 3.11
CA TRP A 165 -3.47 17.52 2.04
C TRP A 165 -3.09 16.60 0.85
N LEU A 166 -2.95 17.18 -0.34
CA LEU A 166 -2.49 16.45 -1.53
C LEU A 166 -1.14 15.75 -1.26
N THR A 167 -0.21 16.47 -0.64
CA THR A 167 1.12 15.93 -0.31
C THR A 167 1.08 14.83 0.75
N ASP A 168 0.05 14.77 1.65
CA ASP A 168 -0.17 13.64 2.56
C ASP A 168 -0.54 12.37 1.78
N VAL A 169 -1.35 12.52 0.73
CA VAL A 169 -1.77 11.42 -0.16
C VAL A 169 -0.57 10.88 -0.91
N PHE A 170 0.23 11.75 -1.53
CA PHE A 170 1.47 11.32 -2.21
C PHE A 170 2.46 10.66 -1.26
N GLY A 171 2.65 11.20 -0.05
CA GLY A 171 3.44 10.56 0.98
C GLY A 171 2.96 9.16 1.33
N GLY A 172 1.63 8.97 1.41
CA GLY A 172 1.01 7.66 1.62
C GLY A 172 1.28 6.67 0.48
N ILE A 173 1.19 7.12 -0.79
CA ILE A 173 1.52 6.32 -1.97
C ILE A 173 2.98 5.87 -1.93
N MET A 174 3.91 6.82 -1.75
CA MET A 174 5.36 6.52 -1.74
C MET A 174 5.74 5.54 -0.64
N LEU A 175 5.23 5.75 0.58
CA LEU A 175 5.47 4.82 1.68
C LEU A 175 4.86 3.44 1.41
N GLY A 176 3.64 3.39 0.89
CA GLY A 176 2.97 2.13 0.56
C GLY A 176 3.74 1.30 -0.46
N VAL A 177 4.25 1.94 -1.54
CA VAL A 177 5.10 1.27 -2.54
C VAL A 177 6.42 0.83 -1.93
N ALA A 178 7.11 1.70 -1.17
CA ALA A 178 8.41 1.38 -0.57
C ALA A 178 8.31 0.16 0.37
N VAL A 179 7.30 0.14 1.25
CA VAL A 179 7.08 -0.97 2.20
C VAL A 179 6.72 -2.25 1.46
N SER A 180 5.77 -2.19 0.51
CA SER A 180 5.33 -3.38 -0.23
C SER A 180 6.47 -4.01 -1.04
N THR A 181 7.26 -3.19 -1.74
CA THR A 181 8.40 -3.68 -2.53
C THR A 181 9.53 -4.18 -1.64
N GLY A 182 9.76 -3.56 -0.48
CA GLY A 182 10.74 -4.04 0.50
C GLY A 182 10.35 -5.39 1.09
N VAL A 183 9.10 -5.56 1.51
CA VAL A 183 8.58 -6.84 2.01
C VAL A 183 8.63 -7.92 0.92
N ALA A 184 8.21 -7.60 -0.32
CA ALA A 184 8.28 -8.53 -1.45
C ALA A 184 9.72 -9.00 -1.70
N ALA A 185 10.69 -8.09 -1.72
CA ALA A 185 12.10 -8.44 -1.89
C ALA A 185 12.59 -9.40 -0.80
N ALA A 186 12.28 -9.12 0.48
CA ALA A 186 12.65 -10.00 1.59
C ALA A 186 12.01 -11.41 1.49
N PHE A 187 10.82 -11.51 0.87
CA PHE A 187 10.18 -12.81 0.61
C PHE A 187 10.89 -13.57 -0.50
N GLU A 188 11.31 -12.90 -1.59
CA GLU A 188 12.06 -13.54 -2.69
C GLU A 188 13.43 -14.02 -2.25
N GLU A 189 14.17 -13.23 -1.48
CA GLU A 189 15.48 -13.63 -0.93
C GLU A 189 15.38 -14.88 -0.06
N ARG A 190 14.34 -14.98 0.78
CA ARG A 190 14.12 -16.18 1.60
C ARG A 190 13.77 -17.42 0.78
N VAL A 191 13.06 -17.26 -0.33
CA VAL A 191 12.77 -18.37 -1.26
C VAL A 191 14.05 -18.80 -1.96
N ALA A 192 14.83 -17.86 -2.48
CA ALA A 192 16.10 -18.15 -3.15
C ALA A 192 17.11 -18.85 -2.22
N ALA A 193 17.21 -18.41 -0.96
CA ALA A 193 18.12 -19.02 0.03
C ALA A 193 17.77 -20.47 0.42
N ARG A 194 16.53 -20.90 0.19
CA ARG A 194 16.09 -22.29 0.49
C ARG A 194 16.32 -23.27 -0.65
N GLN A 195 16.46 -22.80 -1.89
CA GLN A 195 16.67 -23.65 -3.07
C GLN A 195 18.01 -24.41 -3.07
N PRO A 196 19.16 -23.81 -2.73
CA PRO A 196 20.44 -24.54 -2.71
C PRO A 196 20.47 -25.70 -1.73
N MET A 197 19.80 -25.59 -0.58
CA MET A 197 19.77 -26.66 0.43
C MET A 197 18.91 -27.86 0.01
N ALA A 198 17.89 -27.65 -0.82
CA ALA A 198 17.09 -28.75 -1.37
C ALA A 198 17.87 -29.53 -2.44
N ASP A 199 18.60 -28.83 -3.30
CA ASP A 199 19.43 -29.44 -4.35
C ASP A 199 20.63 -30.25 -3.78
N GLN A 200 21.25 -29.73 -2.71
CA GLN A 200 22.34 -30.47 -2.01
C GLN A 200 21.83 -31.71 -1.29
N ARG A 201 20.60 -31.74 -0.78
CA ARG A 201 20.01 -32.94 -0.18
C ARG A 201 19.69 -34.02 -1.22
N CYS A 202 19.33 -33.65 -2.45
CA CYS A 202 19.13 -34.61 -3.53
C CYS A 202 20.45 -35.16 -4.08
N GLN A 203 21.53 -34.37 -4.04
CA GLN A 203 22.86 -34.82 -4.50
C GLN A 203 23.64 -35.66 -3.44
N GLY A 204 23.35 -35.45 -2.14
CA GLY A 204 24.03 -36.20 -1.04
C GLY A 204 23.33 -37.47 -0.58
N GLY A 205 22.12 -37.75 -1.03
CA GLY A 205 21.35 -38.94 -0.73
C GLY A 205 21.22 -39.83 -1.99
N SER A 206 22.06 -40.85 -2.09
CA SER A 206 21.95 -41.91 -3.10
C SER A 206 20.72 -42.81 -2.88
N VAL A 207 19.53 -42.24 -2.76
CA VAL A 207 18.23 -42.94 -2.77
C VAL A 207 17.15 -42.00 -3.33
N CYS A 208 17.26 -41.71 -4.61
CA CYS A 208 16.08 -41.47 -5.46
C CYS A 208 16.10 -42.61 -6.48
N GLY A 209 16.09 -43.84 -5.94
CA GLY A 209 15.94 -45.07 -6.72
C GLY A 209 14.48 -45.33 -6.96
N GLY A 210 14.20 -45.67 -8.20
CA GLY A 210 12.93 -45.97 -8.80
C GLY A 210 12.07 -47.00 -8.07
N GLU A 211 10.84 -46.81 -8.32
CA GLU A 211 9.91 -47.82 -8.89
C GLU A 211 8.64 -47.07 -9.27
#